data_eb61f0900a9457b858770475db7641e8
#
_entry.id   eb61f0900a9457b858770475db7641e8
#
_cell.length_a   1.000
_cell.length_b   1.000
_cell.length_c   1.000
_cell.angle_alpha   90.00
_cell.angle_beta   90.00
_cell.angle_gamma   90.00
#
_symmetry.space_group_name_H-M   'P 1'
#
loop_
_entity.id
_entity.type
_entity.pdbx_description
1 polymer ?
#
loop_
_entity_poly.entity_id
_entity_poly.type
_entity_poly.pdbx_seq_one_letter_code
_entity_poly.pdbx_strand_id
1 'polypeptide(L)'
;LEIQYHKKENSGPGMTRNYAAERARGEWLVILDSDCVLPPNYLEEIEKELSREDSDAFGGPDRAHPDFTPVQKAISYAMTSFFTTGGIRGGKKKLDKFYPRSFNMGIRAKEYARLGGFTKMRFGEDIDFSTRIFEAGLRCRLFPEAWVWHKRRTDLWKFFKQVHNSGIARINLTILHPGTLKVVHTLPAVATVLAALMLIGCFVCPYISTIFLLWALLIFADATVQNKNVKVGAIAVAASAVQITGYGTGFIRTAVKRYVFGGKEFEAFKNNFYK
;
A
#
# COMPACT_ATOMS: atom_id res chain seq x y z
N LEU A 1 19.14 -15.74 18.56
CA LEU A 1 18.97 -14.38 18.02
C LEU A 1 19.32 -13.35 19.09
N GLU A 2 20.22 -12.42 18.79
CA GLU A 2 20.48 -11.25 19.63
C GLU A 2 19.36 -10.23 19.40
N ILE A 3 18.72 -9.76 20.47
CA ILE A 3 17.65 -8.75 20.39
C ILE A 3 18.18 -7.45 20.97
N GLN A 4 18.15 -6.38 20.18
CA GLN A 4 18.50 -5.04 20.61
C GLN A 4 17.25 -4.15 20.60
N TYR A 5 16.91 -3.59 21.75
CA TYR A 5 15.80 -2.66 21.89
C TYR A 5 16.29 -1.21 21.93
N HIS A 6 15.79 -0.40 21.01
CA HIS A 6 16.14 1.02 20.93
C HIS A 6 14.90 1.89 21.06
N LYS A 7 14.93 2.85 22.00
CA LYS A 7 13.87 3.86 22.17
C LYS A 7 14.35 5.20 21.61
N LYS A 8 13.49 5.90 20.91
CA LYS A 8 13.75 7.25 20.39
C LYS A 8 12.44 8.05 20.33
N GLU A 9 12.58 9.37 20.20
CA GLU A 9 11.42 10.24 19.92
C GLU A 9 10.80 9.91 18.55
N ASN A 10 9.49 10.14 18.45
CA ASN A 10 8.77 9.89 17.21
C ASN A 10 9.23 10.84 16.11
N SER A 11 9.80 10.31 15.06
CA SER A 11 10.23 11.03 13.86
C SER A 11 9.61 10.47 12.56
N GLY A 12 8.59 9.63 12.72
CA GLY A 12 7.92 8.92 11.63
C GLY A 12 8.60 7.60 11.24
N PRO A 13 7.90 6.80 10.42
CA PRO A 13 8.34 5.42 10.12
C PRO A 13 9.67 5.37 9.37
N GLY A 14 9.87 6.20 8.33
CA GLY A 14 11.09 6.22 7.54
C GLY A 14 12.33 6.54 8.39
N MET A 15 12.28 7.62 9.17
CA MET A 15 13.39 8.03 10.05
C MET A 15 13.63 7.02 11.17
N THR A 16 12.60 6.29 11.61
CA THR A 16 12.77 5.24 12.61
C THR A 16 13.50 4.02 12.02
N ARG A 17 13.19 3.66 10.78
CA ARG A 17 13.91 2.60 10.07
C ARG A 17 15.36 2.99 9.80
N ASN A 18 15.63 4.24 9.40
CA ASN A 18 17.01 4.74 9.25
C ASN A 18 17.80 4.63 10.55
N TYR A 19 17.20 5.06 11.66
CA TYR A 19 17.83 4.97 12.98
C TYR A 19 18.19 3.52 13.36
N ALA A 20 17.35 2.55 13.02
CA ALA A 20 17.64 1.14 13.25
C ALA A 20 18.72 0.61 12.28
N ALA A 21 18.65 1.00 11.00
CA ALA A 21 19.62 0.60 9.98
C ALA A 21 21.06 1.05 10.31
N GLU A 22 21.22 2.27 10.85
CA GLU A 22 22.53 2.80 11.29
C GLU A 22 23.18 1.97 12.40
N ARG A 23 22.40 1.17 13.13
CA ARG A 23 22.86 0.32 14.26
C ARG A 23 22.95 -1.15 13.91
N ALA A 24 22.40 -1.53 12.79
CA ALA A 24 22.46 -2.90 12.30
C ALA A 24 23.88 -3.24 11.83
N ARG A 25 24.30 -4.50 12.05
CA ARG A 25 25.64 -5.00 11.71
C ARG A 25 25.65 -6.05 10.62
N GLY A 26 24.44 -6.46 10.18
CA GLY A 26 24.28 -7.49 9.15
C GLY A 26 24.63 -6.99 7.74
N GLU A 27 25.02 -7.90 6.86
CA GLU A 27 25.19 -7.61 5.44
C GLU A 27 23.85 -7.23 4.76
N TRP A 28 22.78 -7.83 5.25
CA TRP A 28 21.41 -7.57 4.80
C TRP A 28 20.59 -6.89 5.89
N LEU A 29 19.83 -5.88 5.48
CA LEU A 29 18.78 -5.26 6.30
C LEU A 29 17.43 -5.84 5.87
N VAL A 30 16.77 -6.57 6.76
CA VAL A 30 15.40 -7.05 6.56
C VAL A 30 14.46 -6.17 7.37
N ILE A 31 13.66 -5.39 6.66
CA ILE A 31 12.75 -4.40 7.23
C ILE A 31 11.36 -5.01 7.30
N LEU A 32 10.79 -5.00 8.51
CA LEU A 32 9.46 -5.55 8.81
C LEU A 32 8.67 -4.54 9.65
N ASP A 33 7.37 -4.47 9.44
CA ASP A 33 6.49 -3.68 10.30
C ASP A 33 6.10 -4.50 11.54
N SER A 34 5.90 -3.84 12.68
CA SER A 34 5.59 -4.50 13.96
C SER A 34 4.22 -5.21 14.01
N ASP A 35 3.38 -5.01 13.01
CA ASP A 35 2.09 -5.66 12.82
C ASP A 35 2.12 -6.81 11.79
N CYS A 36 3.34 -7.28 11.46
CA CYS A 36 3.57 -8.47 10.65
C CYS A 36 3.86 -9.70 11.52
N VAL A 37 3.40 -10.86 11.07
CA VAL A 37 3.75 -12.17 11.62
C VAL A 37 4.45 -12.98 10.54
N LEU A 38 5.59 -13.55 10.87
CA LEU A 38 6.42 -14.33 9.95
C LEU A 38 6.02 -15.81 9.97
N PRO A 39 5.98 -16.51 8.83
CA PRO A 39 5.93 -17.96 8.82
C PRO A 39 7.25 -18.54 9.36
N PRO A 40 7.23 -19.78 9.91
CA PRO A 40 8.42 -20.38 10.52
C PRO A 40 9.63 -20.51 9.59
N ASN A 41 9.40 -20.73 8.30
CA ASN A 41 10.43 -20.89 7.27
C ASN A 41 10.84 -19.59 6.56
N TYR A 42 10.45 -18.41 7.09
CA TYR A 42 10.65 -17.12 6.43
C TYR A 42 12.11 -16.85 6.06
N LEU A 43 13.05 -17.07 6.98
CA LEU A 43 14.47 -16.83 6.73
C LEU A 43 15.06 -17.86 5.76
N GLU A 44 14.65 -19.12 5.86
CA GLU A 44 15.08 -20.19 4.95
C GLU A 44 14.68 -19.88 3.50
N GLU A 45 13.48 -19.36 3.28
CA GLU A 45 13.04 -18.98 1.94
C GLU A 45 13.82 -17.78 1.39
N ILE A 46 14.23 -16.83 2.26
CA ILE A 46 15.12 -15.74 1.85
C ILE A 46 16.48 -16.29 1.44
N GLU A 47 17.11 -17.13 2.24
CA GLU A 47 18.41 -17.74 1.95
C GLU A 47 18.40 -18.55 0.66
N LYS A 48 17.36 -19.34 0.45
CA LYS A 48 17.13 -20.12 -0.76
C LYS A 48 17.04 -19.23 -2.01
N GLU A 49 16.27 -18.15 -1.96
CA GLU A 49 16.13 -17.22 -3.09
C GLU A 49 17.42 -16.45 -3.37
N LEU A 50 18.16 -16.05 -2.34
CA LEU A 50 19.46 -15.38 -2.48
C LEU A 50 20.53 -16.32 -3.04
N SER A 51 20.50 -17.61 -2.67
CA SER A 51 21.42 -18.63 -3.20
C SER A 51 21.13 -18.98 -4.66
N ARG A 52 19.86 -18.89 -5.09
CA ARG A 52 19.44 -19.20 -6.45
C ARG A 52 19.89 -18.15 -7.46
N GLU A 53 19.80 -16.89 -7.09
CA GLU A 53 20.11 -15.77 -7.97
C GLU A 53 20.46 -14.54 -7.16
N ASP A 54 21.53 -13.86 -7.55
CA ASP A 54 22.01 -12.65 -6.87
C ASP A 54 21.00 -11.50 -6.93
N SER A 55 20.93 -10.74 -5.86
CA SER A 55 20.04 -9.57 -5.68
C SER A 55 20.71 -8.51 -4.84
N ASP A 56 20.31 -7.27 -5.04
CA ASP A 56 20.72 -6.14 -4.18
C ASP A 56 19.59 -5.77 -3.20
N ALA A 57 18.35 -6.04 -3.61
CA ALA A 57 17.16 -5.86 -2.79
C ALA A 57 16.09 -6.91 -3.13
N PHE A 58 15.19 -7.14 -2.20
CA PHE A 58 14.02 -7.99 -2.41
C PHE A 58 12.80 -7.48 -1.64
N GLY A 59 11.66 -8.03 -1.95
CA GLY A 59 10.47 -7.90 -1.11
C GLY A 59 9.62 -9.14 -1.23
N GLY A 60 8.84 -9.42 -0.20
CA GLY A 60 7.87 -10.49 -0.15
C GLY A 60 6.43 -9.99 -0.14
N PRO A 61 5.46 -10.85 -0.56
CA PRO A 61 4.04 -10.49 -0.52
C PRO A 61 3.49 -10.48 0.91
N ASP A 62 2.36 -9.79 1.08
CA ASP A 62 1.57 -9.88 2.29
C ASP A 62 0.36 -10.81 2.08
N ARG A 63 -0.01 -11.53 3.12
CA ARG A 63 -1.18 -12.42 3.13
C ARG A 63 -2.15 -12.02 4.24
N ALA A 64 -3.45 -12.27 4.02
CA ALA A 64 -4.46 -12.13 5.04
C ALA A 64 -4.34 -13.28 6.05
N HIS A 65 -4.32 -12.97 7.35
CA HIS A 65 -4.32 -14.00 8.39
C HIS A 65 -5.67 -14.73 8.42
N PRO A 66 -5.70 -16.06 8.63
CA PRO A 66 -6.94 -16.83 8.72
C PRO A 66 -7.94 -16.27 9.75
N ASP A 67 -7.43 -15.77 10.88
CA ASP A 67 -8.24 -15.23 12.00
C ASP A 67 -8.71 -13.77 11.79
N PHE A 68 -8.54 -13.23 10.61
CA PHE A 68 -9.06 -11.89 10.32
C PHE A 68 -10.56 -11.82 10.52
N THR A 69 -11.00 -10.74 11.18
CA THR A 69 -12.41 -10.42 11.32
C THR A 69 -13.08 -10.24 9.95
N PRO A 70 -14.41 -10.37 9.84
CA PRO A 70 -15.12 -10.11 8.59
C PRO A 70 -14.80 -8.75 7.97
N VAL A 71 -14.60 -7.71 8.78
CA VAL A 71 -14.20 -6.37 8.32
C VAL A 71 -12.79 -6.40 7.70
N GLN A 72 -11.84 -7.03 8.35
CA GLN A 72 -10.48 -7.14 7.84
C GLN A 72 -10.41 -7.99 6.55
N LYS A 73 -11.20 -9.06 6.44
CA LYS A 73 -11.34 -9.87 5.22
C LYS A 73 -11.95 -9.06 4.07
N ALA A 74 -12.97 -8.27 4.36
CA ALA A 74 -13.60 -7.37 3.39
C ALA A 74 -12.63 -6.26 2.92
N ILE A 75 -11.85 -5.68 3.83
CA ILE A 75 -10.79 -4.71 3.49
C ILE A 75 -9.71 -5.39 2.65
N SER A 76 -9.28 -6.60 2.99
CA SER A 76 -8.32 -7.36 2.20
C SER A 76 -8.83 -7.61 0.79
N TYR A 77 -10.09 -8.02 0.64
CA TYR A 77 -10.75 -8.15 -0.65
C TYR A 77 -10.72 -6.83 -1.44
N ALA A 78 -11.17 -5.72 -0.83
CA ALA A 78 -11.18 -4.41 -1.49
C ALA A 78 -9.78 -3.95 -1.94
N MET A 79 -8.72 -4.34 -1.24
CA MET A 79 -7.32 -4.01 -1.59
C MET A 79 -6.74 -4.88 -2.71
N THR A 80 -7.28 -6.07 -2.95
CA THR A 80 -6.68 -7.06 -3.87
C THR A 80 -7.57 -7.45 -5.04
N SER A 81 -8.89 -7.17 -4.97
CA SER A 81 -9.84 -7.52 -6.02
C SER A 81 -9.56 -6.76 -7.33
N PHE A 82 -9.73 -7.45 -8.44
CA PHE A 82 -9.66 -6.86 -9.76
C PHE A 82 -10.71 -5.74 -9.94
N PHE A 83 -11.91 -5.91 -9.39
CA PHE A 83 -13.02 -4.94 -9.51
C PHE A 83 -12.81 -3.64 -8.73
N THR A 84 -11.79 -3.56 -7.88
CA THR A 84 -11.49 -2.38 -7.07
C THR A 84 -10.14 -1.76 -7.38
N THR A 85 -9.13 -2.60 -7.67
CA THR A 85 -7.75 -2.15 -7.87
C THR A 85 -7.21 -2.44 -9.28
N GLY A 86 -8.04 -3.02 -10.16
CA GLY A 86 -7.63 -3.39 -11.52
C GLY A 86 -6.51 -4.45 -11.55
N GLY A 87 -6.36 -5.23 -10.46
CA GLY A 87 -5.33 -6.27 -10.37
C GLY A 87 -3.91 -5.76 -10.07
N ILE A 88 -3.74 -4.49 -9.69
CA ILE A 88 -2.42 -3.92 -9.31
C ILE A 88 -1.85 -4.64 -8.08
N ARG A 89 -2.73 -5.05 -7.15
CA ARG A 89 -2.39 -5.84 -5.96
C ARG A 89 -3.05 -7.21 -6.05
N GLY A 90 -2.33 -8.26 -5.66
CA GLY A 90 -2.88 -9.61 -5.59
C GLY A 90 -3.05 -10.32 -6.95
N GLY A 91 -2.78 -9.67 -8.07
CA GLY A 91 -2.86 -10.29 -9.40
C GLY A 91 -1.74 -11.30 -9.65
N LYS A 92 -2.08 -12.46 -10.24
CA LYS A 92 -1.09 -13.48 -10.66
C LYS A 92 -0.19 -13.00 -11.82
N LYS A 93 -0.64 -12.01 -12.60
CA LYS A 93 0.15 -11.38 -13.67
C LYS A 93 0.66 -10.03 -13.18
N LYS A 94 1.98 -9.86 -13.18
CA LYS A 94 2.61 -8.57 -12.89
C LYS A 94 2.27 -7.60 -14.02
N LEU A 95 1.52 -6.55 -13.73
CA LEU A 95 1.28 -5.46 -14.67
C LEU A 95 2.47 -4.51 -14.76
N ASP A 96 3.44 -4.62 -13.82
CA ASP A 96 4.59 -3.72 -13.70
C ASP A 96 5.72 -4.31 -12.86
N LYS A 97 6.83 -3.55 -12.72
CA LYS A 97 7.94 -3.85 -11.80
C LYS A 97 7.39 -4.00 -10.37
N PHE A 98 7.93 -4.97 -9.65
CA PHE A 98 7.58 -5.17 -8.25
C PHE A 98 8.31 -4.13 -7.39
N TYR A 99 7.57 -3.26 -6.73
CA TYR A 99 8.08 -2.28 -5.77
C TYR A 99 7.99 -2.87 -4.36
N PRO A 100 9.11 -3.25 -3.72
CA PRO A 100 9.10 -3.74 -2.35
C PRO A 100 8.50 -2.71 -1.39
N ARG A 101 7.77 -3.19 -0.39
CA ARG A 101 7.10 -2.36 0.61
C ARG A 101 7.77 -2.56 1.95
N SER A 102 7.83 -1.52 2.75
CA SER A 102 8.53 -1.51 4.04
C SER A 102 8.04 -2.55 5.06
N PHE A 103 6.85 -3.09 4.88
CA PHE A 103 6.36 -4.15 5.76
C PHE A 103 7.05 -5.51 5.51
N ASN A 104 7.73 -5.69 4.38
CA ASN A 104 8.47 -6.91 4.02
C ASN A 104 9.47 -6.59 2.90
N MET A 105 10.61 -6.02 3.27
CA MET A 105 11.65 -5.56 2.35
C MET A 105 13.03 -5.98 2.86
N GLY A 106 13.87 -6.49 1.98
CA GLY A 106 15.29 -6.71 2.24
C GLY A 106 16.15 -5.91 1.28
N ILE A 107 17.30 -5.44 1.76
CA ILE A 107 18.30 -4.73 0.95
C ILE A 107 19.69 -4.94 1.55
N ARG A 108 20.72 -5.02 0.71
CA ARG A 108 22.12 -5.02 1.17
C ARG A 108 22.41 -3.74 1.97
N ALA A 109 23.01 -3.86 3.14
CA ALA A 109 23.27 -2.71 4.02
C ALA A 109 24.10 -1.62 3.33
N LYS A 110 25.09 -2.01 2.51
CA LYS A 110 25.90 -1.07 1.71
C LYS A 110 25.05 -0.25 0.73
N GLU A 111 24.06 -0.87 0.07
CA GLU A 111 23.19 -0.20 -0.89
C GLU A 111 22.17 0.70 -0.19
N TYR A 112 21.66 0.27 0.98
CA TYR A 112 20.83 1.11 1.83
C TYR A 112 21.54 2.40 2.22
N ALA A 113 22.79 2.30 2.68
CA ALA A 113 23.62 3.45 3.06
C ALA A 113 23.94 4.33 1.83
N ARG A 114 24.29 3.73 0.68
CA ARG A 114 24.57 4.45 -0.57
C ARG A 114 23.36 5.27 -1.05
N LEU A 115 22.15 4.73 -0.91
CA LEU A 115 20.91 5.40 -1.25
C LEU A 115 20.45 6.43 -0.20
N GLY A 116 21.09 6.51 0.97
CA GLY A 116 20.72 7.42 2.05
C GLY A 116 19.45 7.03 2.83
N GLY A 117 19.02 5.76 2.73
CA GLY A 117 17.86 5.24 3.43
C GLY A 117 16.52 5.87 3.00
N PHE A 118 15.53 5.85 3.89
CA PHE A 118 14.21 6.45 3.64
C PHE A 118 14.24 7.96 3.75
N THR A 119 13.49 8.63 2.90
CA THR A 119 13.29 10.08 2.95
C THR A 119 12.27 10.47 4.03
N LYS A 120 12.30 11.75 4.42
CA LYS A 120 11.37 12.33 5.41
C LYS A 120 10.02 12.64 4.76
N MET A 121 9.41 11.65 4.11
CA MET A 121 8.06 11.77 3.58
C MET A 121 7.02 11.40 4.64
N ARG A 122 5.84 12.00 4.56
CA ARG A 122 4.74 11.65 5.45
C ARG A 122 4.09 10.33 5.07
N PHE A 123 3.92 10.07 3.78
CA PHE A 123 3.32 8.87 3.22
C PHE A 123 4.03 8.50 1.93
N GLY A 124 4.25 7.21 1.70
CA GLY A 124 4.84 6.68 0.48
C GLY A 124 6.37 6.64 0.48
N GLU A 125 7.00 6.79 1.66
CA GLU A 125 8.44 6.70 1.86
C GLU A 125 9.00 5.35 1.38
N ASP A 126 8.20 4.30 1.45
CA ASP A 126 8.54 2.96 0.96
C ASP A 126 8.56 2.89 -0.57
N ILE A 127 7.61 3.56 -1.23
CA ILE A 127 7.57 3.63 -2.70
C ILE A 127 8.68 4.54 -3.22
N ASP A 128 8.93 5.68 -2.56
CA ASP A 128 10.07 6.55 -2.87
C ASP A 128 11.37 5.76 -2.80
N PHE A 129 11.61 5.05 -1.70
CA PHE A 129 12.82 4.26 -1.52
C PHE A 129 12.95 3.16 -2.58
N SER A 130 11.86 2.42 -2.85
CA SER A 130 11.83 1.41 -3.90
C SER A 130 12.08 1.99 -5.29
N THR A 131 11.58 3.19 -5.57
CA THR A 131 11.84 3.88 -6.85
C THR A 131 13.32 4.20 -6.99
N ARG A 132 13.97 4.72 -5.93
CA ARG A 132 15.42 4.98 -5.92
C ARG A 132 16.27 3.73 -6.06
N ILE A 133 15.82 2.58 -5.54
CA ILE A 133 16.46 1.27 -5.78
C ILE A 133 16.52 0.99 -7.30
N PHE A 134 15.41 1.18 -8.01
CA PHE A 134 15.35 0.95 -9.47
C PHE A 134 16.11 2.02 -10.28
N GLU A 135 16.04 3.28 -9.88
CA GLU A 135 16.75 4.39 -10.51
C GLU A 135 18.28 4.22 -10.41
N ALA A 136 18.74 3.62 -9.30
CA ALA A 136 20.13 3.27 -9.08
C ALA A 136 20.60 2.02 -9.85
N GLY A 137 19.75 1.39 -10.65
CA GLY A 137 20.05 0.19 -11.42
C GLY A 137 20.23 -1.09 -10.60
N LEU A 138 19.77 -1.09 -9.33
CA LEU A 138 19.90 -2.25 -8.45
C LEU A 138 18.95 -3.37 -8.84
N ARG A 139 19.40 -4.61 -8.68
CA ARG A 139 18.59 -5.82 -8.93
C ARG A 139 17.65 -6.04 -7.76
N CYS A 140 16.36 -5.74 -7.98
CA CYS A 140 15.32 -5.96 -6.99
C CYS A 140 14.39 -7.09 -7.43
N ARG A 141 14.23 -8.12 -6.57
CA ARG A 141 13.45 -9.33 -6.87
C ARG A 141 12.25 -9.47 -5.94
N LEU A 142 11.19 -10.09 -6.43
CA LEU A 142 10.11 -10.59 -5.60
C LEU A 142 10.46 -12.00 -5.12
N PHE A 143 10.42 -12.22 -3.80
CA PHE A 143 10.55 -13.52 -3.16
C PHE A 143 9.15 -14.03 -2.76
N PRO A 144 8.49 -14.85 -3.60
CA PRO A 144 7.08 -15.19 -3.41
C PRO A 144 6.80 -15.97 -2.12
N GLU A 145 7.78 -16.78 -1.69
CA GLU A 145 7.65 -17.63 -0.50
C GLU A 145 8.14 -16.96 0.79
N ALA A 146 8.87 -15.85 0.69
CA ALA A 146 9.20 -14.98 1.84
C ALA A 146 8.04 -14.02 2.13
N TRP A 147 6.84 -14.55 2.33
CA TRP A 147 5.63 -13.78 2.61
C TRP A 147 5.45 -13.54 4.11
N VAL A 148 4.60 -12.55 4.45
CA VAL A 148 4.23 -12.25 5.83
C VAL A 148 2.71 -12.16 5.98
N TRP A 149 2.17 -12.50 7.16
CA TRP A 149 0.83 -12.06 7.51
C TRP A 149 0.90 -10.61 7.96
N HIS A 150 0.20 -9.74 7.26
CA HIS A 150 0.19 -8.31 7.58
C HIS A 150 -1.20 -7.88 8.02
N LYS A 151 -1.29 -7.32 9.22
CA LYS A 151 -2.56 -6.91 9.84
C LYS A 151 -3.27 -5.84 9.02
N ARG A 152 -4.53 -6.10 8.68
CA ARG A 152 -5.40 -5.12 8.03
C ARG A 152 -6.03 -4.17 9.05
N ARG A 153 -6.46 -3.00 8.60
CA ARG A 153 -7.21 -2.05 9.43
C ARG A 153 -8.46 -2.71 9.99
N THR A 154 -8.81 -2.36 11.22
CA THR A 154 -9.88 -3.02 11.99
C THR A 154 -11.26 -2.44 11.72
N ASP A 155 -11.33 -1.26 11.10
CA ASP A 155 -12.56 -0.57 10.75
C ASP A 155 -12.44 0.21 9.43
N LEU A 156 -13.60 0.56 8.83
CA LEU A 156 -13.66 1.23 7.53
C LEU A 156 -13.15 2.68 7.59
N TRP A 157 -13.24 3.35 8.74
CA TRP A 157 -12.74 4.72 8.88
C TRP A 157 -11.21 4.78 8.87
N LYS A 158 -10.55 3.89 9.61
CA LYS A 158 -9.10 3.73 9.56
C LYS A 158 -8.64 3.32 8.16
N PHE A 159 -9.43 2.48 7.49
CA PHE A 159 -9.16 2.10 6.11
C PHE A 159 -9.31 3.28 5.15
N PHE A 160 -10.37 4.09 5.28
CA PHE A 160 -10.53 5.33 4.51
C PHE A 160 -9.32 6.24 4.67
N LYS A 161 -8.87 6.51 5.90
CA LYS A 161 -7.67 7.31 6.14
C LYS A 161 -6.44 6.74 5.45
N GLN A 162 -6.24 5.43 5.49
CA GLN A 162 -5.12 4.75 4.84
C GLN A 162 -5.13 4.96 3.32
N VAL A 163 -6.26 4.71 2.67
CA VAL A 163 -6.33 4.82 1.20
C VAL A 163 -6.34 6.28 0.74
N HIS A 164 -6.92 7.19 1.52
CA HIS A 164 -6.85 8.63 1.29
C HIS A 164 -5.40 9.12 1.30
N ASN A 165 -4.63 8.69 2.29
CA ASN A 165 -3.20 9.00 2.38
C ASN A 165 -2.40 8.39 1.21
N SER A 166 -2.81 7.22 0.70
CA SER A 166 -2.19 6.63 -0.49
C SER A 166 -2.45 7.47 -1.75
N GLY A 167 -3.64 8.08 -1.88
CA GLY A 167 -3.95 9.04 -2.94
C GLY A 167 -3.09 10.30 -2.85
N ILE A 168 -2.91 10.86 -1.64
CA ILE A 168 -2.01 12.00 -1.38
C ILE A 168 -0.58 11.65 -1.77
N ALA A 169 -0.08 10.50 -1.32
CA ALA A 169 1.27 10.02 -1.59
C ALA A 169 1.54 9.90 -3.09
N ARG A 170 0.57 9.45 -3.89
CA ARG A 170 0.75 9.26 -5.32
C ARG A 170 1.12 10.56 -6.04
N ILE A 171 0.47 11.67 -5.72
CA ILE A 171 0.78 12.98 -6.32
C ILE A 171 2.17 13.44 -5.89
N ASN A 172 2.52 13.34 -4.60
CA ASN A 172 3.83 13.75 -4.10
C ASN A 172 4.96 12.90 -4.72
N LEU A 173 4.76 11.58 -4.84
CA LEU A 173 5.70 10.69 -5.53
C LEU A 173 5.87 11.04 -7.01
N THR A 174 4.79 11.44 -7.69
CA THR A 174 4.87 11.87 -9.10
C THR A 174 5.69 13.14 -9.28
N ILE A 175 5.64 14.05 -8.29
CA ILE A 175 6.44 15.28 -8.30
C ILE A 175 7.91 14.97 -8.01
N LEU A 176 8.18 14.04 -7.09
CA LEU A 176 9.55 13.62 -6.76
C LEU A 176 10.18 12.77 -7.86
N HIS A 177 9.40 11.91 -8.49
CA HIS A 177 9.82 10.99 -9.54
C HIS A 177 8.99 11.23 -10.80
N PRO A 178 9.32 12.22 -11.64
CA PRO A 178 8.60 12.51 -12.88
C PRO A 178 8.50 11.29 -13.79
N GLY A 179 7.36 11.12 -14.45
CA GLY A 179 7.11 9.97 -15.33
C GLY A 179 6.60 8.69 -14.61
N THR A 180 6.51 8.68 -13.28
CA THR A 180 6.01 7.51 -12.53
C THR A 180 4.48 7.44 -12.41
N LEU A 181 3.75 8.48 -12.81
CA LEU A 181 2.30 8.47 -12.86
C LEU A 181 1.80 7.65 -14.06
N LYS A 182 1.05 6.60 -13.79
CA LYS A 182 0.39 5.77 -14.82
C LYS A 182 -1.11 6.04 -14.83
N VAL A 183 -1.75 5.79 -15.97
CA VAL A 183 -3.22 5.94 -16.13
C VAL A 183 -3.98 5.20 -15.03
N VAL A 184 -3.54 4.00 -14.69
CA VAL A 184 -4.15 3.19 -13.63
C VAL A 184 -4.19 3.89 -12.26
N HIS A 185 -3.26 4.80 -11.97
CA HIS A 185 -3.25 5.58 -10.73
C HIS A 185 -4.32 6.69 -10.71
N THR A 186 -4.82 7.12 -11.86
CA THR A 186 -5.86 8.16 -11.97
C THR A 186 -7.27 7.57 -11.93
N LEU A 187 -7.43 6.27 -12.26
CA LEU A 187 -8.73 5.62 -12.36
C LEU A 187 -9.61 5.78 -11.11
N PRO A 188 -9.11 5.60 -9.86
CA PRO A 188 -9.96 5.79 -8.69
C PRO A 188 -10.44 7.25 -8.52
N ALA A 189 -9.62 8.23 -8.94
CA ALA A 189 -10.01 9.63 -8.90
C ALA A 189 -11.12 9.91 -9.93
N VAL A 190 -10.99 9.43 -11.16
CA VAL A 190 -12.00 9.52 -12.20
C VAL A 190 -13.29 8.82 -11.75
N ALA A 191 -13.20 7.59 -11.24
CA ALA A 191 -14.34 6.84 -10.73
C ALA A 191 -15.05 7.59 -9.58
N THR A 192 -14.30 8.26 -8.70
CA THR A 192 -14.87 9.07 -7.60
C THR A 192 -15.68 10.25 -8.15
N VAL A 193 -15.15 10.97 -9.14
CA VAL A 193 -15.86 12.09 -9.79
C VAL A 193 -17.11 11.58 -10.52
N LEU A 194 -16.98 10.52 -11.31
CA LEU A 194 -18.12 9.92 -12.02
C LEU A 194 -19.20 9.43 -11.05
N ALA A 195 -18.82 8.77 -9.94
CA ALA A 195 -19.78 8.34 -8.93
C ALA A 195 -20.51 9.52 -8.29
N ALA A 196 -19.83 10.65 -8.02
CA ALA A 196 -20.45 11.85 -7.49
C ALA A 196 -21.44 12.46 -8.52
N LEU A 197 -21.05 12.55 -9.79
CA LEU A 197 -21.94 13.04 -10.87
C LEU A 197 -23.15 12.12 -11.07
N MET A 198 -22.94 10.81 -11.02
CA MET A 198 -24.03 9.83 -11.12
C MET A 198 -24.99 9.91 -9.94
N LEU A 199 -24.50 10.15 -8.71
CA LEU A 199 -25.36 10.36 -7.53
C LEU A 199 -26.24 11.60 -7.71
N ILE A 200 -25.70 12.70 -8.26
CA ILE A 200 -26.49 13.88 -8.62
C ILE A 200 -27.48 13.53 -9.74
N GLY A 201 -27.02 12.80 -10.76
CA GLY A 201 -27.87 12.37 -11.88
C GLY A 201 -29.04 11.48 -11.47
N CYS A 202 -28.96 10.74 -10.36
CA CYS A 202 -30.08 9.94 -9.85
C CYS A 202 -31.32 10.77 -9.50
N PHE A 203 -31.15 12.06 -9.16
CA PHE A 203 -32.27 12.98 -8.91
C PHE A 203 -33.03 13.36 -10.20
N VAL A 204 -32.37 13.29 -11.36
CA VAL A 204 -32.94 13.57 -12.67
C VAL A 204 -33.41 12.28 -13.35
N CYS A 205 -32.62 11.24 -13.27
CA CYS A 205 -32.87 9.93 -13.87
C CYS A 205 -32.64 8.79 -12.87
N PRO A 206 -33.70 8.31 -12.19
CA PRO A 206 -33.55 7.26 -11.15
C PRO A 206 -32.92 5.97 -11.66
N TYR A 207 -33.00 5.67 -12.95
CA TYR A 207 -32.40 4.46 -13.54
C TYR A 207 -30.87 4.43 -13.42
N ILE A 208 -30.18 5.57 -13.17
CA ILE A 208 -28.75 5.60 -12.90
C ILE A 208 -28.41 4.80 -11.63
N SER A 209 -29.32 4.74 -10.65
CA SER A 209 -29.15 3.97 -9.45
C SER A 209 -28.95 2.46 -9.71
N THR A 210 -29.49 1.94 -10.84
CA THR A 210 -29.27 0.52 -11.20
C THR A 210 -27.80 0.20 -11.46
N ILE A 211 -27.00 1.16 -11.91
CA ILE A 211 -25.55 0.96 -12.12
C ILE A 211 -24.86 0.72 -10.79
N PHE A 212 -25.20 1.50 -9.76
CA PHE A 212 -24.65 1.29 -8.40
C PHE A 212 -25.12 -0.04 -7.82
N LEU A 213 -26.37 -0.40 -8.04
CA LEU A 213 -26.92 -1.68 -7.58
C LEU A 213 -26.20 -2.87 -8.25
N LEU A 214 -26.01 -2.82 -9.56
CA LEU A 214 -25.31 -3.88 -10.30
C LEU A 214 -23.85 -4.01 -9.85
N TRP A 215 -23.15 -2.87 -9.65
CA TRP A 215 -21.81 -2.88 -9.11
C TRP A 215 -21.77 -3.46 -7.70
N ALA A 216 -22.69 -3.07 -6.82
CA ALA A 216 -22.78 -3.60 -5.46
C ALA A 216 -23.05 -5.11 -5.44
N LEU A 217 -23.95 -5.60 -6.29
CA LEU A 217 -24.25 -7.01 -6.43
C LEU A 217 -23.05 -7.81 -6.95
N LEU A 218 -22.32 -7.27 -7.92
CA LEU A 218 -21.10 -7.88 -8.44
C LEU A 218 -20.05 -8.03 -7.33
N ILE A 219 -19.76 -6.97 -6.59
CA ILE A 219 -18.81 -7.00 -5.48
C ILE A 219 -19.28 -7.96 -4.37
N PHE A 220 -20.56 -7.90 -4.02
CA PHE A 220 -21.15 -8.77 -3.01
C PHE A 220 -21.01 -10.25 -3.39
N ALA A 221 -21.36 -10.62 -4.61
CA ALA A 221 -21.30 -12.00 -5.10
C ALA A 221 -19.85 -12.49 -5.14
N ASP A 222 -18.94 -11.73 -5.77
CA ASP A 222 -17.55 -12.11 -5.93
C ASP A 222 -16.85 -12.24 -4.56
N ALA A 223 -17.02 -11.27 -3.66
CA ALA A 223 -16.43 -11.31 -2.32
C ALA A 223 -17.00 -12.45 -1.47
N THR A 224 -18.30 -12.76 -1.59
CA THR A 224 -18.95 -13.87 -0.89
C THR A 224 -18.36 -15.20 -1.34
N VAL A 225 -18.20 -15.40 -2.66
CA VAL A 225 -17.63 -16.62 -3.22
C VAL A 225 -16.18 -16.79 -2.81
N GLN A 226 -15.35 -15.76 -2.95
CA GLN A 226 -13.93 -15.80 -2.59
C GLN A 226 -13.70 -16.09 -1.10
N ASN A 227 -14.50 -15.52 -0.22
CA ASN A 227 -14.36 -15.67 1.23
C ASN A 227 -15.27 -16.75 1.84
N LYS A 228 -16.15 -17.37 1.04
CA LYS A 228 -17.17 -18.34 1.49
C LYS A 228 -18.00 -17.79 2.68
N ASN A 229 -18.30 -16.48 2.66
CA ASN A 229 -18.94 -15.80 3.77
C ASN A 229 -19.77 -14.59 3.31
N VAL A 230 -21.08 -14.67 3.46
CA VAL A 230 -22.04 -13.62 3.05
C VAL A 230 -21.83 -12.30 3.81
N LYS A 231 -21.46 -12.37 5.10
CA LYS A 231 -21.17 -11.17 5.90
C LYS A 231 -19.95 -10.42 5.37
N VAL A 232 -18.92 -11.15 4.93
CA VAL A 232 -17.75 -10.55 4.27
C VAL A 232 -18.18 -9.91 2.96
N GLY A 233 -19.01 -10.58 2.15
CA GLY A 233 -19.56 -10.03 0.91
C GLY A 233 -20.28 -8.69 1.13
N ALA A 234 -21.17 -8.62 2.09
CA ALA A 234 -21.91 -7.39 2.41
C ALA A 234 -20.98 -6.24 2.82
N ILE A 235 -20.00 -6.50 3.70
CA ILE A 235 -19.04 -5.49 4.14
C ILE A 235 -18.09 -5.09 2.99
N ALA A 236 -17.76 -6.01 2.09
CA ALA A 236 -16.86 -5.77 0.97
C ALA A 236 -17.40 -4.72 0.00
N VAL A 237 -18.72 -4.59 -0.15
CA VAL A 237 -19.35 -3.49 -0.95
C VAL A 237 -18.94 -2.13 -0.37
N ALA A 238 -19.13 -1.94 0.94
CA ALA A 238 -18.74 -0.70 1.61
C ALA A 238 -17.22 -0.49 1.59
N ALA A 239 -16.42 -1.54 1.82
CA ALA A 239 -14.96 -1.47 1.77
C ALA A 239 -14.46 -1.11 0.36
N SER A 240 -15.10 -1.61 -0.69
CA SER A 240 -14.75 -1.29 -2.09
C SER A 240 -15.08 0.17 -2.44
N ALA A 241 -16.22 0.67 -1.98
CA ALA A 241 -16.56 2.09 -2.11
C ALA A 241 -15.53 2.97 -1.38
N VAL A 242 -15.14 2.60 -0.16
CA VAL A 242 -14.10 3.27 0.63
C VAL A 242 -12.74 3.24 -0.08
N GLN A 243 -12.36 2.11 -0.68
CA GLN A 243 -11.10 1.98 -1.44
C GLN A 243 -11.04 2.99 -2.60
N ILE A 244 -12.10 3.09 -3.39
CA ILE A 244 -12.16 3.95 -4.56
C ILE A 244 -12.25 5.42 -4.14
N THR A 245 -13.24 5.77 -3.31
CA THR A 245 -13.50 7.17 -2.93
C THR A 245 -12.44 7.73 -2.00
N GLY A 246 -11.91 6.93 -1.09
CA GLY A 246 -10.83 7.33 -0.20
C GLY A 246 -9.57 7.71 -0.99
N TYR A 247 -9.11 6.82 -1.86
CA TYR A 247 -7.96 7.12 -2.71
C TYR A 247 -8.24 8.30 -3.65
N GLY A 248 -9.40 8.29 -4.34
CA GLY A 248 -9.78 9.32 -5.30
C GLY A 248 -9.82 10.70 -4.68
N THR A 249 -10.44 10.86 -3.51
CA THR A 249 -10.50 12.14 -2.79
C THR A 249 -9.13 12.62 -2.35
N GLY A 250 -8.25 11.73 -1.85
CA GLY A 250 -6.86 12.05 -1.50
C GLY A 250 -6.06 12.53 -2.71
N PHE A 251 -6.20 11.82 -3.83
CA PHE A 251 -5.55 12.16 -5.10
C PHE A 251 -6.01 13.53 -5.61
N ILE A 252 -7.33 13.74 -5.75
CA ILE A 252 -7.92 14.99 -6.28
C ILE A 252 -7.53 16.18 -5.41
N ARG A 253 -7.72 16.07 -4.09
CA ARG A 253 -7.38 17.12 -3.13
C ARG A 253 -5.92 17.55 -3.27
N THR A 254 -5.03 16.58 -3.39
CA THR A 254 -3.58 16.87 -3.47
C THR A 254 -3.21 17.40 -4.84
N ALA A 255 -3.79 16.86 -5.92
CA ALA A 255 -3.57 17.37 -7.27
C ALA A 255 -3.99 18.86 -7.38
N VAL A 256 -5.18 19.18 -6.91
CA VAL A 256 -5.67 20.58 -6.90
C VAL A 256 -4.75 21.47 -6.04
N LYS A 257 -4.39 21.03 -4.81
CA LYS A 257 -3.49 21.78 -3.95
C LYS A 257 -2.13 22.05 -4.59
N ARG A 258 -1.55 21.04 -5.25
CA ARG A 258 -0.18 21.11 -5.77
C ARG A 258 -0.10 21.79 -7.13
N TYR A 259 -1.01 21.45 -8.05
CA TYR A 259 -0.94 21.93 -9.43
C TYR A 259 -1.73 23.22 -9.68
N VAL A 260 -2.82 23.47 -8.93
CA VAL A 260 -3.63 24.68 -9.11
C VAL A 260 -3.18 25.77 -8.14
N PHE A 261 -2.99 25.44 -6.86
CA PHE A 261 -2.66 26.43 -5.82
C PHE A 261 -1.19 26.52 -5.47
N GLY A 262 -0.29 25.77 -6.11
CA GLY A 262 1.16 25.81 -5.83
C GLY A 262 1.54 25.41 -4.40
N GLY A 263 0.63 24.79 -3.64
CA GLY A 263 0.83 24.44 -2.24
C GLY A 263 1.93 23.41 -2.05
N LYS A 264 2.71 23.55 -0.97
CA LYS A 264 3.74 22.56 -0.59
C LYS A 264 3.12 21.29 0.01
N GLU A 265 3.91 20.22 0.06
CA GLU A 265 3.57 19.02 0.83
C GLU A 265 3.24 19.40 2.29
N PHE A 266 2.31 18.66 2.91
CA PHE A 266 2.09 18.85 4.35
C PHE A 266 3.39 18.52 5.07
N GLU A 267 3.90 19.48 5.89
CA GLU A 267 5.01 19.19 6.78
C GLU A 267 4.63 18.00 7.66
N ALA A 268 5.26 16.87 7.37
CA ALA A 268 5.06 15.66 8.10
C ALA A 268 5.45 15.91 9.53
N PHE A 269 4.81 15.55 10.55
CA PHE A 269 5.30 15.53 11.94
C PHE A 269 5.18 16.81 12.76
N LYS A 270 4.69 17.96 12.25
CA LYS A 270 4.39 19.12 13.10
C LYS A 270 3.20 18.90 14.05
N ASN A 271 2.26 18.05 13.67
CA ASN A 271 1.11 17.68 14.51
C ASN A 271 1.13 16.18 14.73
N ASN A 272 1.18 15.78 15.99
CA ASN A 272 1.15 14.39 16.47
C ASN A 272 0.51 13.39 15.51
N PHE A 273 1.36 12.58 14.89
CA PHE A 273 1.00 11.56 13.91
C PHE A 273 0.12 10.45 14.49
N TYR A 274 0.11 10.32 15.83
CA TYR A 274 -0.44 9.19 16.58
C TYR A 274 -1.28 9.60 17.80
N LYS A 275 -1.94 10.77 17.75
CA LYS A 275 -3.03 11.02 18.68
C LYS A 275 -4.31 10.42 18.20
#